data_f91a13646a500686894a29ae8c42af8b
#
_entry.id   f91a13646a500686894a29ae8c42af8b
#
_cell.length_a   1.000
_cell.length_b   1.000
_cell.length_c   1.000
_cell.angle_alpha   90.00
_cell.angle_beta   90.00
_cell.angle_gamma   90.00
#
_symmetry.space_group_name_H-M   'P 1'
#
loop_
_entity.id
_entity.type
_entity.pdbx_description
1 polymer ?
#
loop_
_entity_poly.entity_id
_entity_poly.type
_entity_poly.pdbx_seq_one_letter_code
_entity_poly.pdbx_strand_id
1 'polypeptide(L)'
;MNADVPRFLPERLRPPTTGRKRRRGFALLSVVPVMLLALPRWQVSEVRIEACPKLPAASVSSLHELVGQPAMGLDLQAVRDRVEVWPGVGEVEVELELPSTVHIRAAASVSRGSLRVGRSWHGVAADGSSTGILAFALPPVLAGFTSDLERSKGLAVASRLEETIDCQVNEIRRVTPSDYRLELQPSGGGPEVVIHVLPQGTNAEKTWCAAVMDGSLTQTWADLRWTDRIVIGGGS
;
A
#
# COMPACT_ATOMS: atom_id res chain seq x y z
N MET A 1 8.33 98.09 14.66
CA MET A 1 7.20 97.58 13.91
C MET A 1 7.11 96.08 14.24
N ASN A 2 6.30 95.75 15.26
CA ASN A 2 6.05 94.37 15.69
C ASN A 2 4.70 93.97 15.12
N ALA A 3 4.67 92.95 14.29
CA ALA A 3 3.47 92.33 13.75
C ALA A 3 3.06 91.21 14.65
N ASP A 4 1.93 91.33 15.34
CA ASP A 4 1.26 90.30 16.10
C ASP A 4 0.70 89.21 15.14
N VAL A 5 1.08 88.01 15.31
CA VAL A 5 0.51 86.87 14.63
C VAL A 5 -0.47 86.15 15.59
N PRO A 6 -1.75 86.09 15.26
CA PRO A 6 -2.72 85.35 16.11
C PRO A 6 -2.49 83.86 16.04
N ARG A 7 -2.21 83.22 17.17
CA ARG A 7 -2.17 81.79 17.34
C ARG A 7 -3.58 81.25 17.40
N PHE A 8 -4.07 80.73 16.30
CA PHE A 8 -5.19 79.77 16.32
C PHE A 8 -4.70 78.41 16.71
N LEU A 9 -5.00 77.96 17.90
CA LEU A 9 -4.86 76.63 18.33
C LEU A 9 -6.02 75.81 17.77
N PRO A 10 -5.80 74.76 16.97
CA PRO A 10 -6.89 73.91 16.54
C PRO A 10 -7.43 73.12 17.75
N GLU A 11 -8.73 73.17 17.90
CA GLU A 11 -9.53 72.40 18.87
C GLU A 11 -9.24 70.97 18.79
N ARG A 12 -8.79 70.37 19.90
CA ARG A 12 -8.46 68.95 19.98
C ARG A 12 -9.71 68.14 19.64
N LEU A 13 -9.68 67.49 18.50
CA LEU A 13 -10.60 66.41 18.16
C LEU A 13 -10.44 65.31 19.19
N ARG A 14 -11.37 65.15 20.11
CA ARG A 14 -11.46 64.01 21.02
C ARG A 14 -11.74 62.78 20.16
N PRO A 15 -10.92 61.71 20.26
CA PRO A 15 -11.21 60.48 19.54
C PRO A 15 -12.53 59.89 20.05
N PRO A 16 -13.37 59.40 19.14
CA PRO A 16 -14.65 58.82 19.55
C PRO A 16 -14.40 57.55 20.41
N THR A 17 -15.06 57.51 21.57
CA THR A 17 -15.03 56.39 22.52
C THR A 17 -15.83 55.21 21.98
N THR A 18 -15.36 54.58 20.91
CA THR A 18 -16.02 53.41 20.30
C THR A 18 -15.35 52.07 20.66
N GLY A 19 -14.45 52.06 21.66
CA GLY A 19 -13.68 50.86 22.02
C GLY A 19 -14.41 49.73 22.79
N ARG A 20 -15.63 50.01 23.31
CA ARG A 20 -16.24 49.03 24.26
C ARG A 20 -17.28 48.10 23.62
N LYS A 21 -17.83 48.44 22.45
CA LYS A 21 -18.84 47.57 21.77
C LYS A 21 -18.22 46.53 20.86
N ARG A 22 -17.00 46.76 20.30
CA ARG A 22 -16.33 45.76 19.43
C ARG A 22 -15.83 44.52 20.16
N ARG A 23 -15.43 44.63 21.43
CA ARG A 23 -14.94 43.46 22.19
C ARG A 23 -16.02 42.41 22.51
N ARG A 24 -17.29 42.85 22.64
CA ARG A 24 -18.40 41.91 22.88
C ARG A 24 -18.80 41.13 21.60
N GLY A 25 -18.65 41.71 20.42
CA GLY A 25 -18.89 41.04 19.16
C GLY A 25 -17.86 39.98 18.81
N PHE A 26 -16.57 40.21 19.12
CA PHE A 26 -15.50 39.22 18.88
C PHE A 26 -15.61 37.98 19.81
N ALA A 27 -16.05 38.19 21.06
CA ALA A 27 -16.25 37.07 21.99
C ALA A 27 -17.41 36.18 21.55
N LEU A 28 -18.48 36.72 20.96
CA LEU A 28 -19.58 35.95 20.41
C LEU A 28 -19.18 35.17 19.12
N LEU A 29 -18.33 35.78 18.26
CA LEU A 29 -17.83 35.13 17.04
C LEU A 29 -16.90 33.94 17.32
N SER A 30 -16.18 33.95 18.45
CA SER A 30 -15.31 32.82 18.86
C SER A 30 -16.06 31.69 19.59
N VAL A 31 -17.22 31.97 20.20
CA VAL A 31 -18.02 30.98 20.92
C VAL A 31 -18.84 30.10 19.96
N VAL A 32 -19.32 30.67 18.85
CA VAL A 32 -20.14 29.93 17.87
C VAL A 32 -19.41 28.73 17.27
N PRO A 33 -18.15 28.84 16.76
CA PRO A 33 -17.46 27.67 16.24
C PRO A 33 -17.13 26.62 17.32
N VAL A 34 -16.84 27.06 18.56
CA VAL A 34 -16.61 26.13 19.67
C VAL A 34 -17.90 25.36 20.05
N MET A 35 -19.05 26.03 20.06
CA MET A 35 -20.32 25.38 20.28
C MET A 35 -20.69 24.41 19.13
N LEU A 36 -20.39 24.78 17.88
CA LEU A 36 -20.61 23.91 16.72
C LEU A 36 -19.78 22.64 16.80
N LEU A 37 -18.52 22.74 17.24
CA LEU A 37 -17.63 21.58 17.45
C LEU A 37 -18.04 20.68 18.60
N ALA A 38 -18.72 21.22 19.62
CA ALA A 38 -19.20 20.48 20.77
C ALA A 38 -20.55 19.77 20.56
N LEU A 39 -21.22 19.97 19.41
CA LEU A 39 -22.49 19.35 19.16
C LEU A 39 -22.30 17.85 18.85
N PRO A 40 -23.12 16.94 19.43
CA PRO A 40 -23.05 15.49 19.20
C PRO A 40 -23.10 15.10 17.72
N ARG A 41 -23.77 15.89 16.89
CA ARG A 41 -23.87 15.67 15.43
C ARG A 41 -22.52 15.77 14.67
N TRP A 42 -21.48 16.30 15.29
CA TRP A 42 -20.12 16.37 14.73
C TRP A 42 -19.22 15.26 15.26
N GLN A 43 -19.80 14.27 15.94
CA GLN A 43 -19.12 13.05 16.32
C GLN A 43 -19.46 11.95 15.33
N VAL A 44 -18.53 11.06 15.08
CA VAL A 44 -18.79 9.87 14.26
C VAL A 44 -19.91 9.06 14.89
N SER A 45 -21.03 8.96 14.20
CA SER A 45 -22.20 8.18 14.66
C SER A 45 -22.25 6.81 14.01
N GLU A 46 -21.66 6.66 12.83
CA GLU A 46 -21.72 5.44 12.04
C GLU A 46 -20.41 5.22 11.30
N VAL A 47 -19.96 3.97 11.25
CA VAL A 47 -18.86 3.51 10.40
C VAL A 47 -19.44 2.49 9.42
N ARG A 48 -19.44 2.84 8.14
CA ARG A 48 -19.88 1.95 7.05
C ARG A 48 -18.67 1.31 6.41
N ILE A 49 -18.63 -0.01 6.39
CA ILE A 49 -17.53 -0.78 5.84
C ILE A 49 -18.05 -1.54 4.63
N GLU A 50 -17.56 -1.14 3.46
CA GLU A 50 -17.76 -1.82 2.18
C GLU A 50 -16.47 -2.56 1.85
N ALA A 51 -16.36 -3.82 2.32
CA ALA A 51 -15.15 -4.61 2.12
C ALA A 51 -15.45 -5.81 1.23
N CYS A 52 -14.67 -5.95 0.16
CA CYS A 52 -14.72 -7.12 -0.71
C CYS A 52 -14.20 -8.40 -0.01
N PRO A 53 -13.08 -8.37 0.76
CA PRO A 53 -12.70 -9.51 1.59
C PRO A 53 -13.54 -9.55 2.87
N LYS A 54 -13.83 -10.76 3.35
CA LYS A 54 -14.43 -10.92 4.68
C LYS A 54 -13.41 -10.55 5.74
N LEU A 55 -13.54 -9.37 6.29
CA LEU A 55 -12.68 -8.90 7.37
C LEU A 55 -12.90 -9.72 8.65
N PRO A 56 -11.84 -9.99 9.43
CA PRO A 56 -11.97 -10.63 10.73
C PRO A 56 -12.83 -9.78 11.67
N ALA A 57 -13.69 -10.42 12.47
CA ALA A 57 -14.57 -9.71 13.39
C ALA A 57 -13.83 -8.79 14.37
N ALA A 58 -12.65 -9.19 14.83
CA ALA A 58 -11.79 -8.36 15.68
C ALA A 58 -11.35 -7.06 14.98
N SER A 59 -11.04 -7.12 13.69
CA SER A 59 -10.65 -5.96 12.89
C SER A 59 -11.83 -4.99 12.72
N VAL A 60 -13.01 -5.52 12.43
CA VAL A 60 -14.24 -4.71 12.34
C VAL A 60 -14.56 -4.04 13.70
N SER A 61 -14.40 -4.77 14.81
CA SER A 61 -14.63 -4.21 16.14
C SER A 61 -13.70 -3.04 16.44
N SER A 62 -12.43 -3.08 15.99
CA SER A 62 -11.49 -1.97 16.20
C SER A 62 -11.87 -0.69 15.45
N LEU A 63 -12.64 -0.80 14.35
CA LEU A 63 -13.17 0.36 13.64
C LEU A 63 -14.39 0.97 14.33
N HIS A 64 -15.15 0.18 15.07
CA HIS A 64 -16.25 0.72 15.86
C HIS A 64 -15.78 1.65 17.00
N GLU A 65 -14.51 1.59 17.40
CA GLU A 65 -13.89 2.54 18.33
C GLU A 65 -13.84 3.99 17.79
N LEU A 66 -14.05 4.18 16.49
CA LEU A 66 -14.16 5.51 15.89
C LEU A 66 -15.48 6.19 16.23
N VAL A 67 -16.52 5.42 16.57
CA VAL A 67 -17.84 5.95 16.96
C VAL A 67 -17.69 6.77 18.24
N GLY A 68 -18.23 7.98 18.23
CA GLY A 68 -18.13 8.93 19.33
C GLY A 68 -16.91 9.87 19.25
N GLN A 69 -15.95 9.63 18.36
CA GLN A 69 -14.83 10.56 18.15
C GLN A 69 -15.28 11.81 17.38
N PRO A 70 -14.60 12.96 17.59
CA PRO A 70 -14.90 14.17 16.84
C PRO A 70 -14.62 13.96 15.34
N ALA A 71 -15.62 14.09 14.49
CA ALA A 71 -15.49 13.86 13.05
C ALA A 71 -14.50 14.82 12.38
N MET A 72 -14.49 16.10 12.76
CA MET A 72 -13.60 17.11 12.18
C MET A 72 -12.14 17.01 12.64
N GLY A 73 -11.83 16.17 13.62
CA GLY A 73 -10.46 15.94 14.11
C GLY A 73 -9.96 14.53 13.79
N LEU A 74 -10.75 13.74 13.05
CA LEU A 74 -10.40 12.37 12.72
C LEU A 74 -9.27 12.35 11.66
N ASP A 75 -8.19 11.64 11.98
CA ASP A 75 -7.12 11.37 11.05
C ASP A 75 -7.51 10.20 10.13
N LEU A 76 -8.08 10.54 8.96
CA LEU A 76 -8.52 9.54 7.98
C LEU A 76 -7.34 8.75 7.41
N GLN A 77 -6.14 9.35 7.34
CA GLN A 77 -4.97 8.65 6.87
C GLN A 77 -4.54 7.55 7.87
N ALA A 78 -4.55 7.85 9.16
CA ALA A 78 -4.27 6.85 10.18
C ALA A 78 -5.29 5.70 10.19
N VAL A 79 -6.57 5.99 9.88
CA VAL A 79 -7.59 4.94 9.70
C VAL A 79 -7.29 4.09 8.46
N ARG A 80 -6.94 4.71 7.35
CA ARG A 80 -6.55 4.04 6.12
C ARG A 80 -5.35 3.12 6.34
N ASP A 81 -4.26 3.63 6.90
CA ASP A 81 -3.03 2.88 7.17
C ASP A 81 -3.30 1.67 8.07
N ARG A 82 -4.22 1.82 9.05
CA ARG A 82 -4.65 0.72 9.94
C ARG A 82 -5.36 -0.39 9.16
N VAL A 83 -6.19 -0.05 8.19
CA VAL A 83 -6.97 -1.02 7.39
C VAL A 83 -6.10 -1.69 6.33
N GLU A 84 -5.17 -0.96 5.71
CA GLU A 84 -4.25 -1.48 4.69
C GLU A 84 -3.34 -2.62 5.21
N VAL A 85 -3.04 -2.64 6.51
CA VAL A 85 -2.21 -3.70 7.14
C VAL A 85 -2.98 -5.03 7.30
N TRP A 86 -4.29 -5.04 7.11
CA TRP A 86 -5.06 -6.26 7.33
C TRP A 86 -4.88 -7.27 6.19
N PRO A 87 -4.74 -8.57 6.53
CA PRO A 87 -4.54 -9.62 5.54
C PRO A 87 -5.64 -9.66 4.48
N GLY A 88 -5.26 -9.75 3.22
CA GLY A 88 -6.18 -9.84 2.10
C GLY A 88 -6.82 -8.51 1.68
N VAL A 89 -6.50 -7.42 2.36
CA VAL A 89 -6.91 -6.06 1.98
C VAL A 89 -5.88 -5.50 1.01
N GLY A 90 -6.36 -4.93 -0.09
CA GLY A 90 -5.56 -4.23 -1.09
C GLY A 90 -5.71 -2.73 -0.97
N GLU A 91 -6.33 -2.12 -1.96
CA GLU A 91 -6.57 -0.69 -1.96
C GLU A 91 -7.66 -0.32 -0.95
N VAL A 92 -7.42 0.72 -0.16
CA VAL A 92 -8.34 1.23 0.86
C VAL A 92 -8.64 2.70 0.59
N GLU A 93 -9.91 3.02 0.57
CA GLU A 93 -10.41 4.38 0.49
C GLU A 93 -11.19 4.69 1.78
N VAL A 94 -10.85 5.79 2.44
CA VAL A 94 -11.54 6.24 3.65
C VAL A 94 -12.06 7.65 3.41
N GLU A 95 -13.36 7.81 3.53
CA GLU A 95 -14.05 9.08 3.33
C GLU A 95 -14.87 9.45 4.57
N LEU A 96 -14.93 10.74 4.88
CA LEU A 96 -15.81 11.28 5.89
C LEU A 96 -16.99 11.97 5.22
N GLU A 97 -18.17 11.34 5.32
CA GLU A 97 -19.44 11.94 4.93
C GLU A 97 -19.98 12.75 6.11
N LEU A 98 -19.93 14.07 5.96
CA LEU A 98 -20.44 14.97 7.00
C LEU A 98 -21.97 14.83 7.16
N PRO A 99 -22.49 14.89 8.37
CA PRO A 99 -21.78 15.36 9.57
C PRO A 99 -21.06 14.27 10.37
N SER A 100 -21.29 12.97 10.12
CA SER A 100 -20.99 11.98 11.15
C SER A 100 -20.74 10.55 10.68
N THR A 101 -20.63 10.28 9.37
CA THR A 101 -20.45 8.93 8.85
C THR A 101 -19.05 8.76 8.26
N VAL A 102 -18.33 7.72 8.67
CA VAL A 102 -17.06 7.30 8.07
C VAL A 102 -17.34 6.14 7.13
N HIS A 103 -17.03 6.33 5.84
CA HIS A 103 -17.08 5.30 4.83
C HIS A 103 -15.70 4.71 4.63
N ILE A 104 -15.58 3.40 4.72
CA ILE A 104 -14.35 2.64 4.47
C ILE A 104 -14.65 1.66 3.36
N ARG A 105 -14.02 1.87 2.19
CA ARG A 105 -14.07 0.96 1.06
C ARG A 105 -12.75 0.23 0.99
N ALA A 106 -12.77 -1.09 1.06
CA ALA A 106 -11.58 -1.92 0.98
C ALA A 106 -11.73 -2.93 -0.15
N ALA A 107 -10.87 -2.82 -1.15
CA ALA A 107 -10.79 -3.81 -2.21
C ALA A 107 -10.00 -5.04 -1.75
N ALA A 108 -10.27 -6.19 -2.35
CA ALA A 108 -9.44 -7.37 -2.12
C ALA A 108 -8.05 -7.16 -2.71
N SER A 109 -7.03 -7.62 -2.02
CA SER A 109 -5.68 -7.65 -2.55
C SER A 109 -5.60 -8.56 -3.77
N VAL A 110 -4.93 -8.10 -4.82
CA VAL A 110 -4.76 -8.86 -6.05
C VAL A 110 -3.71 -9.94 -5.82
N SER A 111 -4.07 -11.19 -6.09
CA SER A 111 -3.13 -12.30 -6.03
C SER A 111 -2.08 -12.17 -7.14
N ARG A 112 -0.81 -12.24 -6.78
CA ARG A 112 0.34 -12.21 -7.69
C ARG A 112 0.98 -13.58 -7.89
N GLY A 113 0.47 -14.57 -7.17
CA GLY A 113 0.90 -15.95 -7.22
C GLY A 113 0.02 -16.80 -6.33
N SER A 114 0.38 -18.08 -6.15
CA SER A 114 -0.34 -18.97 -5.27
C SER A 114 0.59 -19.88 -4.48
N LEU A 115 0.09 -20.39 -3.36
CA LEU A 115 0.75 -21.43 -2.58
C LEU A 115 -0.23 -22.55 -2.25
N ARG A 116 0.28 -23.75 -2.07
CA ARG A 116 -0.53 -24.89 -1.69
C ARG A 116 -0.52 -25.08 -0.18
N VAL A 117 -1.71 -25.06 0.43
CA VAL A 117 -1.90 -25.34 1.85
C VAL A 117 -2.81 -26.56 1.98
N GLY A 118 -2.22 -27.70 2.32
CA GLY A 118 -2.93 -28.98 2.33
C GLY A 118 -3.44 -29.35 0.92
N ARG A 119 -4.78 -29.36 0.74
CA ARG A 119 -5.42 -29.67 -0.54
C ARG A 119 -5.92 -28.43 -1.30
N SER A 120 -5.80 -27.26 -0.71
CA SER A 120 -6.34 -26.01 -1.27
C SER A 120 -5.24 -25.12 -1.81
N TRP A 121 -5.56 -24.35 -2.84
CA TRP A 121 -4.73 -23.28 -3.34
C TRP A 121 -5.09 -21.98 -2.62
N HIS A 122 -4.10 -21.21 -2.21
CA HIS A 122 -4.26 -19.91 -1.60
C HIS A 122 -3.55 -18.87 -2.45
N GLY A 123 -4.22 -17.77 -2.75
CA GLY A 123 -3.61 -16.65 -3.41
C GLY A 123 -2.61 -15.93 -2.50
N VAL A 124 -1.58 -15.35 -3.11
CA VAL A 124 -0.53 -14.60 -2.42
C VAL A 124 -0.42 -13.23 -3.06
N ALA A 125 -0.56 -12.17 -2.26
CA ALA A 125 -0.36 -10.78 -2.69
C ALA A 125 1.13 -10.45 -2.84
N ALA A 126 1.44 -9.29 -3.42
CA ALA A 126 2.80 -8.82 -3.63
C ALA A 126 3.63 -8.70 -2.33
N ASP A 127 2.98 -8.39 -1.21
CA ASP A 127 3.58 -8.32 0.13
C ASP A 127 3.81 -9.71 0.77
N GLY A 128 3.38 -10.78 0.10
CA GLY A 128 3.48 -12.16 0.57
C GLY A 128 2.31 -12.62 1.45
N SER A 129 1.35 -11.76 1.76
CA SER A 129 0.15 -12.10 2.53
C SER A 129 -0.78 -13.01 1.73
N SER A 130 -1.59 -13.80 2.43
CA SER A 130 -2.60 -14.64 1.78
C SER A 130 -3.84 -13.84 1.43
N THR A 131 -4.28 -13.92 0.17
CA THR A 131 -5.49 -13.23 -0.32
C THR A 131 -6.77 -14.06 -0.19
N GLY A 132 -6.64 -15.37 0.13
CA GLY A 132 -7.78 -16.28 0.28
C GLY A 132 -7.64 -17.54 -0.58
N ILE A 133 -8.69 -18.37 -0.56
CA ILE A 133 -8.71 -19.65 -1.28
C ILE A 133 -9.02 -19.41 -2.76
N LEU A 134 -8.22 -20.04 -3.63
CA LEU A 134 -8.39 -20.04 -5.08
C LEU A 134 -8.97 -21.40 -5.54
N ALA A 135 -9.71 -21.36 -6.64
CA ALA A 135 -10.24 -22.59 -7.28
C ALA A 135 -9.14 -23.41 -7.97
N PHE A 136 -8.07 -22.75 -8.44
CA PHE A 136 -6.94 -23.36 -9.13
C PHE A 136 -5.64 -22.61 -8.81
N ALA A 137 -4.51 -23.22 -9.15
CA ALA A 137 -3.20 -22.58 -9.00
C ALA A 137 -3.08 -21.34 -9.89
N LEU A 138 -2.54 -20.25 -9.33
CA LEU A 138 -2.17 -19.06 -10.07
C LEU A 138 -0.64 -18.95 -10.10
N PRO A 139 -0.02 -18.90 -11.28
CA PRO A 139 1.42 -18.70 -11.38
C PRO A 139 1.87 -17.31 -10.86
N PRO A 140 3.08 -17.20 -10.30
CA PRO A 140 3.95 -18.32 -9.93
C PRO A 140 3.43 -19.08 -8.71
N VAL A 141 3.64 -20.41 -8.73
CA VAL A 141 3.38 -21.26 -7.57
C VAL A 141 4.56 -21.17 -6.61
N LEU A 142 4.29 -20.78 -5.37
CA LEU A 142 5.32 -20.66 -4.34
C LEU A 142 5.46 -21.95 -3.54
N ALA A 143 6.68 -22.49 -3.47
CA ALA A 143 7.00 -23.71 -2.72
C ALA A 143 8.18 -23.49 -1.74
N GLY A 144 8.08 -24.02 -0.53
CA GLY A 144 9.15 -23.95 0.48
C GLY A 144 9.26 -22.61 1.21
N PHE A 145 8.28 -21.72 1.08
CA PHE A 145 8.22 -20.42 1.78
C PHE A 145 7.40 -20.56 3.05
N THR A 146 7.91 -20.03 4.16
CA THR A 146 7.31 -20.18 5.49
C THR A 146 6.72 -18.88 6.05
N SER A 147 7.17 -17.71 5.58
CA SER A 147 6.70 -16.42 6.03
C SER A 147 6.27 -15.51 4.88
N ASP A 148 5.47 -14.49 5.19
CA ASP A 148 5.01 -13.49 4.21
C ASP A 148 6.19 -12.76 3.58
N LEU A 149 7.18 -12.35 4.39
CA LEU A 149 8.40 -11.70 3.91
C LEU A 149 9.18 -12.56 2.92
N GLU A 150 9.25 -13.87 3.15
CA GLU A 150 9.93 -14.77 2.23
C GLU A 150 9.15 -14.92 0.93
N ARG A 151 7.82 -15.03 1.01
CA ARG A 151 6.95 -15.08 -0.17
C ARG A 151 7.05 -13.80 -1.01
N SER A 152 7.03 -12.64 -0.37
CA SER A 152 7.20 -11.35 -1.04
C SER A 152 8.55 -11.28 -1.78
N LYS A 153 9.65 -11.71 -1.15
CA LYS A 153 10.97 -11.80 -1.82
C LYS A 153 10.95 -12.75 -3.01
N GLY A 154 10.29 -13.91 -2.89
CA GLY A 154 10.13 -14.84 -3.99
C GLY A 154 9.37 -14.23 -5.17
N LEU A 155 8.24 -13.59 -4.90
CA LEU A 155 7.46 -12.88 -5.93
C LEU A 155 8.25 -11.75 -6.59
N ALA A 156 9.05 -10.99 -5.83
CA ALA A 156 9.90 -9.94 -6.39
C ALA A 156 10.98 -10.50 -7.34
N VAL A 157 11.52 -11.70 -7.05
CA VAL A 157 12.44 -12.39 -7.96
C VAL A 157 11.72 -12.83 -9.24
N ALA A 158 10.53 -13.40 -9.13
CA ALA A 158 9.73 -13.78 -10.29
C ALA A 158 9.42 -12.58 -11.18
N SER A 159 8.87 -11.50 -10.61
CA SER A 159 8.55 -10.28 -11.37
C SER A 159 9.77 -9.67 -12.05
N ARG A 160 10.93 -9.63 -11.37
CA ARG A 160 12.18 -9.13 -11.95
C ARG A 160 12.58 -9.93 -13.20
N LEU A 161 12.44 -11.23 -13.19
CA LEU A 161 12.77 -12.09 -14.34
C LEU A 161 11.74 -11.92 -15.46
N GLU A 162 10.46 -11.91 -15.14
CA GLU A 162 9.38 -11.67 -16.13
C GLU A 162 9.53 -10.31 -16.82
N GLU A 163 9.98 -9.27 -16.11
CA GLU A 163 10.25 -7.95 -16.67
C GLU A 163 11.53 -7.91 -17.54
N THR A 164 12.48 -8.81 -17.27
CA THR A 164 13.78 -8.81 -17.96
C THR A 164 13.77 -9.68 -19.21
N ILE A 165 13.06 -10.80 -19.15
CA ILE A 165 12.92 -11.77 -20.24
C ILE A 165 11.45 -12.02 -20.48
N ASP A 166 11.01 -12.09 -21.72
CA ASP A 166 9.63 -12.37 -22.09
C ASP A 166 9.27 -13.84 -21.76
N CYS A 167 9.00 -14.10 -20.50
CA CYS A 167 8.67 -15.42 -19.96
C CYS A 167 7.62 -15.32 -18.87
N GLN A 168 7.00 -16.43 -18.56
CA GLN A 168 6.15 -16.60 -17.38
C GLN A 168 6.87 -17.50 -16.37
N VAL A 169 6.90 -17.08 -15.11
CA VAL A 169 7.38 -17.93 -14.02
C VAL A 169 6.25 -18.83 -13.57
N ASN A 170 6.38 -20.15 -13.77
CA ASN A 170 5.37 -21.11 -13.38
C ASN A 170 5.48 -21.50 -11.90
N GLU A 171 6.69 -21.81 -11.44
CA GLU A 171 6.97 -22.16 -10.06
C GLU A 171 8.23 -21.43 -9.57
N ILE A 172 8.20 -21.02 -8.32
CA ILE A 172 9.37 -20.57 -7.59
C ILE A 172 9.48 -21.37 -6.30
N ARG A 173 10.59 -22.08 -6.14
CA ARG A 173 10.87 -22.93 -4.98
C ARG A 173 12.05 -22.36 -4.22
N ARG A 174 11.86 -22.11 -2.94
CA ARG A 174 12.95 -21.78 -2.04
C ARG A 174 13.71 -23.05 -1.68
N VAL A 175 14.97 -23.13 -2.10
CA VAL A 175 15.85 -24.27 -1.80
C VAL A 175 16.59 -24.01 -0.49
N THR A 176 17.15 -22.79 -0.33
CA THR A 176 17.77 -22.29 0.90
C THR A 176 17.33 -20.84 1.14
N PRO A 177 17.64 -20.20 2.28
CA PRO A 177 17.33 -18.81 2.51
C PRO A 177 17.84 -17.82 1.43
N SER A 178 18.88 -18.23 0.69
CA SER A 178 19.52 -17.41 -0.34
C SER A 178 19.57 -18.09 -1.71
N ASP A 179 18.76 -19.11 -1.95
CA ASP A 179 18.77 -19.86 -3.21
C ASP A 179 17.35 -20.20 -3.64
N TYR A 180 16.97 -19.73 -4.82
CA TYR A 180 15.67 -20.01 -5.43
C TYR A 180 15.84 -20.78 -6.73
N ARG A 181 15.03 -21.83 -6.87
CA ARG A 181 14.85 -22.55 -8.13
C ARG A 181 13.55 -22.07 -8.77
N LEU A 182 13.64 -21.64 -10.02
CA LEU A 182 12.49 -21.19 -10.79
C LEU A 182 12.26 -22.09 -12.00
N GLU A 183 11.00 -22.29 -12.33
CA GLU A 183 10.55 -22.95 -13.55
C GLU A 183 9.91 -21.88 -14.44
N LEU A 184 10.52 -21.64 -15.61
CA LEU A 184 10.17 -20.57 -16.52
C LEU A 184 9.57 -21.17 -17.80
N GLN A 185 8.51 -20.55 -18.31
CA GLN A 185 7.93 -20.84 -19.61
C GLN A 185 8.16 -19.64 -20.54
N PRO A 186 8.96 -19.78 -21.60
CA PRO A 186 9.11 -18.70 -22.60
C PRO A 186 7.78 -18.37 -23.28
N SER A 187 7.45 -17.08 -23.44
CA SER A 187 6.21 -16.63 -24.09
C SER A 187 6.10 -17.09 -25.55
N GLY A 188 7.22 -17.33 -26.21
CA GLY A 188 7.30 -17.88 -27.57
C GLY A 188 6.99 -19.38 -27.71
N GLY A 189 6.60 -20.10 -26.63
CA GLY A 189 6.24 -21.51 -26.65
C GLY A 189 7.44 -22.47 -26.71
N GLY A 190 8.61 -22.04 -26.26
CA GLY A 190 9.80 -22.88 -26.10
C GLY A 190 9.68 -23.91 -24.97
N PRO A 191 10.69 -24.77 -24.77
CA PRO A 191 10.72 -25.71 -23.65
C PRO A 191 10.77 -24.98 -22.31
N GLU A 192 10.23 -25.60 -21.29
CA GLU A 192 10.35 -25.12 -19.91
C GLU A 192 11.83 -25.10 -19.50
N VAL A 193 12.21 -24.00 -18.84
CA VAL A 193 13.59 -23.77 -18.38
C VAL A 193 13.63 -23.70 -16.86
N VAL A 194 14.55 -24.45 -16.27
CA VAL A 194 14.79 -24.43 -14.83
C VAL A 194 16.04 -23.61 -14.52
N ILE A 195 15.93 -22.63 -13.65
CA ILE A 195 17.08 -21.82 -13.25
C ILE A 195 17.24 -21.77 -11.73
N HIS A 196 18.50 -21.63 -11.29
CA HIS A 196 18.86 -21.33 -9.91
C HIS A 196 19.38 -19.90 -9.81
N VAL A 197 18.80 -19.09 -8.94
CA VAL A 197 19.15 -17.68 -8.77
C VAL A 197 19.27 -17.28 -7.32
N LEU A 198 19.96 -16.17 -7.07
CA LEU A 198 19.98 -15.50 -5.77
C LEU A 198 18.87 -14.42 -5.69
N PRO A 199 18.35 -14.10 -4.49
CA PRO A 199 17.33 -13.06 -4.32
C PRO A 199 17.70 -11.70 -4.89
N GLN A 200 18.97 -11.30 -4.74
CA GLN A 200 19.49 -10.01 -5.21
C GLN A 200 19.86 -9.99 -6.70
N GLY A 201 19.83 -11.14 -7.37
CA GLY A 201 20.34 -11.29 -8.73
C GLY A 201 21.89 -11.25 -8.81
N THR A 202 22.42 -11.61 -9.97
CA THR A 202 23.85 -11.63 -10.26
C THR A 202 24.16 -11.05 -11.63
N ASN A 203 25.44 -10.79 -11.92
CA ASN A 203 25.85 -10.44 -13.28
C ASN A 203 25.66 -11.61 -14.25
N ALA A 204 25.83 -12.86 -13.77
CA ALA A 204 25.54 -14.06 -14.53
C ALA A 204 24.07 -14.13 -14.97
N GLU A 205 23.14 -13.76 -14.07
CA GLU A 205 21.69 -13.67 -14.38
C GLU A 205 21.46 -12.67 -15.53
N LYS A 206 22.05 -11.48 -15.46
CA LYS A 206 21.89 -10.46 -16.52
C LYS A 206 22.45 -10.95 -17.87
N THR A 207 23.62 -11.58 -17.85
CA THR A 207 24.24 -12.13 -19.06
C THR A 207 23.40 -13.25 -19.65
N TRP A 208 22.89 -14.14 -18.79
CA TRP A 208 22.03 -15.24 -19.22
C TRP A 208 20.70 -14.71 -19.81
N CYS A 209 20.05 -13.77 -19.15
CA CYS A 209 18.83 -13.14 -19.69
C CYS A 209 19.07 -12.53 -21.07
N ALA A 210 20.18 -11.81 -21.28
CA ALA A 210 20.53 -11.25 -22.57
C ALA A 210 20.70 -12.35 -23.66
N ALA A 211 21.39 -13.45 -23.33
CA ALA A 211 21.60 -14.55 -24.24
C ALA A 211 20.32 -15.37 -24.54
N VAL A 212 19.37 -15.41 -23.61
CA VAL A 212 18.03 -15.98 -23.85
C VAL A 212 17.24 -15.10 -24.82
N MET A 213 17.28 -13.78 -24.61
CA MET A 213 16.55 -12.82 -25.45
C MET A 213 17.08 -12.76 -26.89
N ASP A 214 18.38 -12.92 -27.10
CA ASP A 214 18.98 -12.97 -28.45
C ASP A 214 18.85 -14.36 -29.12
N GLY A 215 18.28 -15.33 -28.41
CA GLY A 215 18.05 -16.69 -28.92
C GLY A 215 19.31 -17.55 -29.00
N SER A 216 20.43 -17.12 -28.42
CA SER A 216 21.68 -17.85 -28.43
C SER A 216 21.73 -19.03 -27.46
N LEU A 217 20.78 -19.08 -26.50
CA LEU A 217 20.67 -20.17 -25.52
C LEU A 217 19.44 -21.04 -25.79
N THR A 218 19.66 -22.35 -25.87
CA THR A 218 18.61 -23.37 -26.01
C THR A 218 18.58 -24.37 -24.85
N GLN A 219 19.35 -24.09 -23.79
CA GLN A 219 19.48 -24.97 -22.63
C GLN A 219 18.24 -24.87 -21.76
N THR A 220 17.85 -26.02 -21.22
CA THR A 220 16.69 -26.15 -20.33
C THR A 220 17.01 -26.02 -18.86
N TRP A 221 18.29 -25.84 -18.51
CA TRP A 221 18.72 -25.67 -17.12
C TRP A 221 19.92 -24.73 -17.01
N ALA A 222 19.91 -23.82 -16.01
CA ALA A 222 21.02 -22.93 -15.71
C ALA A 222 21.18 -22.66 -14.20
N ASP A 223 22.43 -22.62 -13.72
CA ASP A 223 22.77 -22.15 -12.37
C ASP A 223 23.44 -20.78 -12.46
N LEU A 224 22.70 -19.75 -12.01
CA LEU A 224 23.06 -18.34 -12.11
C LEU A 224 23.47 -17.73 -10.75
N ARG A 225 23.72 -18.57 -9.75
CA ARG A 225 24.10 -18.13 -8.39
C ARG A 225 25.53 -17.59 -8.30
N TRP A 226 26.34 -17.86 -9.31
CA TRP A 226 27.73 -17.42 -9.37
C TRP A 226 27.82 -16.00 -9.97
N THR A 227 28.74 -15.21 -9.47
CA THR A 227 28.89 -13.82 -9.94
C THR A 227 29.66 -13.71 -11.27
N ASP A 228 30.51 -14.69 -11.58
CA ASP A 228 31.50 -14.66 -12.64
C ASP A 228 31.33 -15.78 -13.69
N ARG A 229 30.39 -16.68 -13.49
CA ARG A 229 30.15 -17.80 -14.40
C ARG A 229 28.70 -18.25 -14.42
N ILE A 230 28.32 -18.83 -15.53
CA ILE A 230 27.04 -19.50 -15.72
C ILE A 230 27.32 -20.99 -15.89
N VAL A 231 26.64 -21.81 -15.13
CA VAL A 231 26.65 -23.26 -15.32
C VAL A 231 25.37 -23.65 -16.04
N ILE A 232 25.49 -24.21 -17.23
CA ILE A 232 24.36 -24.62 -18.06
C ILE A 232 24.39 -26.12 -18.28
N GLY A 233 23.22 -26.74 -18.36
CA GLY A 233 23.07 -28.15 -18.63
C GLY A 233 21.90 -28.39 -19.58
N GLY A 234 22.04 -29.38 -20.46
CA GLY A 234 20.93 -29.92 -21.22
C GLY A 234 20.25 -30.98 -20.36
N GLY A 235 18.95 -30.87 -20.10
CA GLY A 235 18.16 -31.97 -19.62
C GLY A 235 18.12 -33.04 -20.71
N SER A 236 18.53 -34.26 -20.38
CA SER A 236 18.25 -35.46 -21.19
C SER A 236 16.84 -35.95 -20.96
#